data_7dff17a2edbc300c368d3b974ade6549
#
_entry.id   7dff17a2edbc300c368d3b974ade6549
#
_cell.length_a   1.000
_cell.length_b   1.000
_cell.length_c   1.000
_cell.angle_alpha   90.00
_cell.angle_beta   90.00
_cell.angle_gamma   90.00
#
_symmetry.space_group_name_H-M   'P 1'
#
loop_
_entity.id
_entity.type
_entity.pdbx_description
1 polymer ?
#
loop_
_entity_poly.entity_id
_entity_poly.type
_entity_poly.pdbx_seq_one_letter_code
_entity_poly.pdbx_strand_id
1 'polypeptide(L)'
;MRTKTKLEYIWLDGYSPQNIRSKIKIINSDGDLKLKDIPDWSFDGSSTKQAEGNVSDCILKPVRLYNNSFDAPDHWDSSYFVLCEVYKHHTNTRAKLRSYDTLLKRHDYWFGFEQEYFMYKNNKPIDWYNDM
;
A
#
# COMPACT_ATOMS: atom_id res chain seq x y z
N MET A 1 -4.19 -19.82 -19.85
CA MET A 1 -2.90 -20.20 -19.22
C MET A 1 -2.80 -19.39 -17.94
N ARG A 2 -2.63 -20.03 -16.77
CA ARG A 2 -2.56 -19.28 -15.51
C ARG A 2 -1.25 -18.49 -15.46
N THR A 3 -1.34 -17.19 -15.28
CA THR A 3 -0.22 -16.26 -15.20
C THR A 3 0.13 -15.99 -13.76
N LYS A 4 1.41 -15.72 -13.48
CA LYS A 4 1.88 -15.32 -12.14
C LYS A 4 1.73 -13.84 -11.96
N THR A 5 0.93 -13.46 -10.99
CA THR A 5 0.68 -12.05 -10.63
C THR A 5 1.28 -11.73 -9.28
N LYS A 6 2.04 -10.66 -9.24
CA LYS A 6 2.59 -10.08 -8.00
C LYS A 6 1.59 -9.08 -7.41
N LEU A 7 1.26 -9.26 -6.15
CA LEU A 7 0.46 -8.33 -5.35
C LEU A 7 1.33 -7.77 -4.23
N GLU A 8 1.59 -6.49 -4.26
CA GLU A 8 2.27 -5.78 -3.17
C GLU A 8 1.23 -5.05 -2.31
N TYR A 9 0.92 -5.63 -1.16
CA TYR A 9 0.01 -5.07 -0.17
C TYR A 9 0.71 -3.94 0.58
N ILE A 10 0.11 -2.76 0.58
CA ILE A 10 0.67 -1.53 1.14
C ILE A 10 -0.29 -0.99 2.19
N TRP A 11 0.25 -0.63 3.36
CA TRP A 11 -0.52 -0.01 4.45
C TRP A 11 0.34 0.97 5.25
N LEU A 12 -0.31 1.77 6.09
CA LEU A 12 0.35 2.65 7.04
C LEU A 12 0.43 1.97 8.40
N ASP A 13 1.59 2.08 9.06
CA ASP A 13 1.80 1.53 10.41
C ASP A 13 1.19 2.42 11.50
N GLY A 14 1.33 2.01 12.76
CA GLY A 14 0.81 2.71 13.94
C GLY A 14 1.80 3.68 14.59
N TYR A 15 2.94 3.97 13.97
CA TYR A 15 3.90 4.94 14.48
C TYR A 15 3.45 6.40 14.22
N SER A 16 4.10 7.34 14.86
CA SER A 16 3.90 8.77 14.65
C SER A 16 5.26 9.45 14.44
N PRO A 17 5.58 9.94 13.24
CA PRO A 17 4.78 9.84 12.01
C PRO A 17 4.61 8.40 11.52
N GLN A 18 3.54 8.17 10.76
CA GLN A 18 3.28 6.87 10.17
C GLN A 18 4.26 6.54 9.04
N ASN A 19 4.66 5.27 8.96
CA ASN A 19 5.49 4.77 7.87
C ASN A 19 4.67 3.87 6.95
N ILE A 20 5.06 3.84 5.69
CA ILE A 20 4.52 2.90 4.72
C ILE A 20 5.14 1.53 4.99
N ARG A 21 4.29 0.51 5.04
CA ARG A 21 4.68 -0.90 5.11
C ARG A 21 4.20 -1.62 3.88
N SER A 22 4.93 -2.65 3.49
CA SER A 22 4.48 -3.52 2.42
C SER A 22 4.86 -4.98 2.66
N LYS A 23 4.13 -5.86 1.97
CA LYS A 23 4.46 -7.30 1.84
C LYS A 23 3.93 -7.83 0.52
N ILE A 24 4.61 -8.82 -0.04
CA ILE A 24 4.36 -9.33 -1.38
C ILE A 24 3.70 -10.70 -1.31
N LYS A 25 2.68 -10.89 -2.13
CA LYS A 25 2.00 -12.16 -2.38
C LYS A 25 2.01 -12.46 -3.87
N ILE A 26 2.34 -13.69 -4.20
CA ILE A 26 2.25 -14.19 -5.58
C ILE A 26 1.00 -15.05 -5.69
N ILE A 27 0.19 -14.76 -6.69
CA ILE A 27 -1.00 -15.54 -7.00
C ILE A 27 -0.97 -16.00 -8.45
N ASN A 28 -1.79 -17.02 -8.76
CA ASN A 28 -2.09 -17.36 -10.15
C ASN A 28 -3.40 -16.69 -10.53
N SER A 29 -3.41 -15.94 -11.63
CA SER A 29 -4.61 -15.30 -12.15
C SER A 29 -4.80 -15.61 -13.64
N ASP A 30 -6.00 -15.41 -14.15
CA ASP A 30 -6.33 -15.69 -15.55
C ASP A 30 -6.47 -14.39 -16.37
N GLY A 31 -5.96 -13.24 -15.87
CA GLY A 31 -6.03 -11.96 -16.57
C GLY A 31 -6.10 -10.76 -15.62
N ASP A 32 -6.69 -9.68 -16.08
CA ASP A 32 -6.83 -8.44 -15.32
C ASP A 32 -7.63 -8.64 -14.03
N LEU A 33 -6.97 -8.38 -12.91
CA LEU A 33 -7.59 -8.47 -11.60
C LEU A 33 -8.39 -7.21 -11.29
N LYS A 34 -9.52 -7.41 -10.62
CA LYS A 34 -10.31 -6.34 -10.02
C LYS A 34 -10.17 -6.38 -8.50
N LEU A 35 -10.44 -5.27 -7.85
CA LEU A 35 -10.33 -5.18 -6.39
C LEU A 35 -11.08 -6.31 -5.65
N LYS A 36 -12.24 -6.73 -6.14
CA LYS A 36 -13.04 -7.82 -5.58
C LYS A 36 -12.37 -9.19 -5.62
N ASP A 37 -11.38 -9.36 -6.50
CA ASP A 37 -10.66 -10.62 -6.71
C ASP A 37 -9.43 -10.71 -5.81
N ILE A 38 -9.09 -9.63 -5.09
CA ILE A 38 -7.94 -9.56 -4.21
C ILE A 38 -8.31 -10.07 -2.82
N PRO A 39 -7.64 -11.12 -2.32
CA PRO A 39 -7.95 -11.66 -1.00
C PRO A 39 -7.48 -10.73 0.13
N ASP A 40 -8.20 -10.78 1.25
CA ASP A 40 -7.67 -10.26 2.51
C ASP A 40 -6.38 -11.01 2.89
N TRP A 41 -5.52 -10.34 3.66
CA TRP A 41 -4.31 -10.97 4.17
C TRP A 41 -4.03 -10.54 5.60
N SER A 42 -3.29 -11.36 6.36
CA SER A 42 -2.94 -11.06 7.75
C SER A 42 -1.47 -10.70 7.91
N PHE A 43 -1.16 -9.98 8.99
CA PHE A 43 0.19 -9.68 9.41
C PHE A 43 0.25 -9.50 10.94
N ASP A 44 1.46 -9.59 11.51
CA ASP A 44 1.71 -9.32 12.91
C ASP A 44 1.76 -7.81 13.17
N GLY A 45 0.72 -7.29 13.79
CA GLY A 45 0.58 -5.87 14.11
C GLY A 45 1.46 -5.40 15.27
N SER A 46 2.08 -6.30 16.03
CA SER A 46 2.96 -5.92 17.14
C SER A 46 4.22 -5.22 16.64
N SER A 47 4.79 -5.70 15.54
CA SER A 47 5.97 -5.12 14.90
C SER A 47 5.72 -3.77 14.25
N THR A 48 4.47 -3.42 14.01
CA THR A 48 4.04 -2.18 13.36
C THR A 48 3.28 -1.22 14.29
N LYS A 49 3.27 -1.49 15.59
CA LYS A 49 2.56 -0.70 16.62
C LYS A 49 1.04 -0.58 16.37
N GLN A 50 0.44 -1.62 15.79
CA GLN A 50 -0.99 -1.64 15.44
C GLN A 50 -1.79 -2.63 16.30
N ALA A 51 -1.12 -3.57 16.96
CA ALA A 51 -1.72 -4.47 17.94
C ALA A 51 -0.77 -4.72 19.12
N GLU A 52 -1.32 -5.15 20.24
CA GLU A 52 -0.56 -5.41 21.48
C GLU A 52 -0.58 -6.88 21.85
N GLY A 53 0.54 -7.33 22.40
CA GLY A 53 0.67 -8.58 23.16
C GLY A 53 0.26 -9.83 22.41
N ASN A 54 -0.51 -10.65 23.08
CA ASN A 54 -0.86 -12.00 22.62
C ASN A 54 -1.92 -12.05 21.51
N VAL A 55 -2.48 -10.92 21.11
CA VAL A 55 -3.50 -10.79 20.04
C VAL A 55 -3.00 -9.78 19.03
N SER A 56 -1.90 -10.14 18.35
CA SER A 56 -1.19 -9.26 17.45
C SER A 56 -1.62 -9.37 15.98
N ASP A 57 -2.44 -10.35 15.63
CA ASP A 57 -2.90 -10.53 14.26
C ASP A 57 -3.80 -9.39 13.81
N CYS A 58 -3.38 -8.75 12.73
CA CYS A 58 -4.14 -7.74 12.00
C CYS A 58 -4.49 -8.24 10.60
N ILE A 59 -5.59 -7.74 10.04
CA ILE A 59 -6.03 -8.03 8.69
C ILE A 59 -5.78 -6.82 7.80
N LEU A 60 -5.15 -7.06 6.66
CA LEU A 60 -5.05 -6.14 5.54
C LEU A 60 -6.27 -6.34 4.64
N LYS A 61 -7.13 -5.33 4.59
CA LYS A 61 -8.31 -5.34 3.74
C LYS A 61 -8.06 -4.47 2.51
N PRO A 62 -8.03 -5.04 1.30
CA PRO A 62 -7.85 -4.28 0.08
C PRO A 62 -8.92 -3.21 -0.12
N VAL A 63 -8.51 -1.98 -0.40
CA VAL A 63 -9.42 -0.85 -0.66
C VAL A 63 -9.20 -0.21 -2.02
N ARG A 64 -8.01 -0.36 -2.61
CA ARG A 64 -7.70 0.08 -3.97
C ARG A 64 -6.66 -0.82 -4.60
N LEU A 65 -6.73 -0.93 -5.92
CA LEU A 65 -5.81 -1.70 -6.75
C LEU A 65 -5.23 -0.78 -7.84
N TYR A 66 -3.91 -0.77 -7.97
CA TYR A 66 -3.19 0.00 -8.97
C TYR A 66 -2.21 -0.89 -9.72
N ASN A 67 -2.08 -0.69 -11.02
CA ASN A 67 -1.01 -1.35 -11.77
C ASN A 67 0.35 -0.88 -11.26
N ASN A 68 1.27 -1.82 -11.05
CA ASN A 68 2.64 -1.51 -10.69
C ASN A 68 3.50 -1.45 -11.96
N SER A 69 3.63 -0.26 -12.51
CA SER A 69 4.44 -0.01 -13.72
C SER A 69 5.95 0.06 -13.45
N PHE A 70 6.38 -0.02 -12.18
CA PHE A 70 7.81 -0.02 -11.82
C PHE A 70 8.44 -1.42 -11.91
N ASP A 71 7.63 -2.48 -11.90
CA ASP A 71 8.14 -3.83 -12.12
C ASP A 71 8.47 -4.06 -13.60
N ALA A 72 9.64 -4.62 -13.84
CA ALA A 72 10.03 -5.03 -15.18
C ALA A 72 9.09 -6.14 -15.69
N PRO A 73 8.59 -6.04 -16.94
CA PRO A 73 7.68 -7.03 -17.50
C PRO A 73 8.29 -8.44 -17.63
N ASP A 74 9.61 -8.56 -17.51
CA ASP A 74 10.33 -9.82 -17.67
C ASP A 74 10.21 -10.78 -16.49
N HIS A 75 9.70 -10.31 -15.35
CA HIS A 75 9.65 -11.11 -14.12
C HIS A 75 8.24 -11.56 -13.73
N TRP A 76 7.22 -10.82 -14.15
CA TRP A 76 5.83 -11.05 -13.79
C TRP A 76 4.93 -10.81 -15.00
N ASP A 77 3.96 -11.67 -15.17
CA ASP A 77 2.94 -11.48 -16.20
C ASP A 77 2.08 -10.24 -15.89
N SER A 78 1.91 -9.96 -14.60
CA SER A 78 1.29 -8.73 -14.09
C SER A 78 1.72 -8.42 -12.67
N SER A 79 1.72 -7.14 -12.29
CA SER A 79 2.07 -6.66 -10.96
C SER A 79 1.14 -5.54 -10.52
N TYR A 80 0.73 -5.56 -9.24
CA TYR A 80 -0.19 -4.60 -8.67
C TYR A 80 0.25 -4.12 -7.30
N PHE A 81 0.01 -2.83 -7.02
CA PHE A 81 -0.05 -2.29 -5.67
C PHE A 81 -1.47 -2.44 -5.13
N VAL A 82 -1.58 -3.02 -3.96
CA VAL A 82 -2.84 -3.23 -3.23
C VAL A 82 -2.86 -2.35 -2.01
N LEU A 83 -3.51 -1.20 -2.10
CA LEU A 83 -3.68 -0.32 -0.94
C LEU A 83 -4.67 -0.94 0.03
N CYS A 84 -4.29 -1.02 1.32
CA CYS A 84 -5.05 -1.70 2.34
C CYS A 84 -5.42 -0.80 3.53
N GLU A 85 -6.59 -1.05 4.11
CA GLU A 85 -6.92 -0.67 5.47
C GLU A 85 -6.58 -1.81 6.44
N VAL A 86 -6.24 -1.44 7.67
CA VAL A 86 -5.88 -2.40 8.73
C VAL A 86 -7.05 -2.62 9.69
N TYR A 87 -7.34 -3.87 9.98
CA TYR A 87 -8.38 -4.29 10.93
C TYR A 87 -7.79 -5.21 12.00
N LYS A 88 -8.31 -5.14 13.22
CA LYS A 88 -8.00 -6.14 14.25
C LYS A 88 -8.81 -7.42 14.01
N HIS A 89 -8.14 -8.56 14.05
CA HIS A 89 -8.72 -9.85 13.71
C HIS A 89 -9.99 -10.21 14.51
N HIS A 90 -9.99 -9.96 15.83
CA HIS A 90 -11.06 -10.40 16.72
C HIS A 90 -12.17 -9.39 16.95
N THR A 91 -12.01 -8.14 16.56
CA THR A 91 -12.97 -7.10 16.92
C THR A 91 -13.66 -6.43 15.74
N ASN A 92 -13.31 -6.78 14.49
CA ASN A 92 -13.75 -6.08 13.28
C ASN A 92 -13.67 -4.53 13.40
N THR A 93 -12.92 -4.06 14.40
CA THR A 93 -12.74 -2.65 14.66
C THR A 93 -11.60 -2.18 13.76
N ARG A 94 -11.83 -1.18 12.95
CA ARG A 94 -10.76 -0.48 12.22
C ARG A 94 -9.68 -0.10 13.24
N ALA A 95 -8.51 -0.70 13.13
CA ALA A 95 -7.36 -0.23 13.87
C ALA A 95 -7.18 1.23 13.49
N LYS A 96 -7.25 2.13 14.46
CA LYS A 96 -7.26 3.61 14.44
C LYS A 96 -6.51 4.26 13.26
N LEU A 97 -6.91 3.99 12.04
CA LEU A 97 -6.38 4.63 10.86
C LEU A 97 -7.53 5.24 10.10
N ARG A 98 -7.36 6.47 9.72
CA ARG A 98 -8.26 7.36 9.01
C ARG A 98 -9.35 6.63 8.23
N SER A 99 -10.57 6.73 8.70
CA SER A 99 -11.73 6.40 7.91
C SER A 99 -11.87 7.43 6.78
N TYR A 100 -11.44 7.05 5.60
CA TYR A 100 -11.65 7.83 4.37
C TYR A 100 -13.14 8.14 4.13
N ASP A 101 -14.00 7.22 4.55
CA ASP A 101 -15.45 7.32 4.36
C ASP A 101 -16.12 8.50 5.08
N THR A 102 -15.54 8.97 6.18
CA THR A 102 -16.12 10.07 6.95
C THR A 102 -15.82 11.44 6.33
N LEU A 103 -14.70 11.56 5.61
CA LEU A 103 -14.32 12.80 4.93
C LEU A 103 -15.03 12.97 3.59
N LEU A 104 -15.20 11.88 2.84
CA LEU A 104 -15.83 11.93 1.51
C LEU A 104 -17.35 12.11 1.54
N LYS A 105 -18.02 11.73 2.64
CA LYS A 105 -19.49 11.82 2.76
C LYS A 105 -20.02 13.19 3.13
N ARG A 106 -19.17 14.14 3.51
CA ARG A 106 -19.63 15.41 4.08
C ARG A 106 -19.49 16.64 3.20
N HIS A 107 -18.63 16.62 2.17
CA HIS A 107 -18.38 17.83 1.36
C HIS A 107 -17.82 17.46 -0.02
N ASP A 108 -18.18 18.22 -1.03
CA ASP A 108 -17.55 18.17 -2.36
C ASP A 108 -16.18 18.87 -2.31
N TYR A 109 -15.19 18.19 -1.76
CA TYR A 109 -13.82 18.70 -1.76
C TYR A 109 -13.10 18.37 -3.06
N TRP A 110 -12.41 19.34 -3.57
CA TRP A 110 -11.43 19.15 -4.63
C TRP A 110 -10.06 19.01 -3.98
N PHE A 111 -9.35 17.93 -4.31
CA PHE A 111 -7.99 17.69 -3.84
C PHE A 111 -7.05 17.65 -5.04
N GLY A 112 -5.95 18.39 -4.93
CA GLY A 112 -4.80 18.27 -5.80
C GLY A 112 -3.61 17.74 -4.99
N PHE A 113 -2.83 16.87 -5.57
CA PHE A 113 -1.56 16.43 -5.01
C PHE A 113 -0.45 16.93 -5.91
N GLU A 114 0.48 17.67 -5.34
CA GLU A 114 1.74 18.01 -5.97
C GLU A 114 2.83 17.17 -5.35
N GLN A 115 3.55 16.44 -6.16
CA GLN A 115 4.69 15.67 -5.70
C GLN A 115 5.96 16.37 -6.11
N GLU A 116 6.65 16.92 -5.13
CA GLU A 116 7.94 17.58 -5.31
C GLU A 116 9.07 16.64 -4.92
N TYR A 117 10.11 16.55 -5.74
CA TYR A 117 11.29 15.76 -5.46
C TYR A 117 12.52 16.34 -6.11
N PHE A 118 13.67 16.08 -5.50
CA PHE A 118 14.96 16.36 -6.09
C PHE A 118 15.63 15.05 -6.47
N MET A 119 16.11 14.97 -7.70
CA MET A 119 16.94 13.84 -8.12
C MET A 119 18.41 14.10 -7.81
N TYR A 120 19.07 13.13 -7.23
CA TYR A 120 20.49 13.20 -6.88
C TYR A 120 21.29 12.15 -7.64
N LYS A 121 22.48 12.54 -8.08
CA LYS A 121 23.50 11.62 -8.59
C LYS A 121 24.83 11.96 -7.90
N ASN A 122 25.48 10.95 -7.31
CA ASN A 122 26.75 11.12 -6.58
C ASN A 122 26.67 12.23 -5.49
N ASN A 123 25.60 12.23 -4.70
CA ASN A 123 25.30 13.21 -3.65
C ASN A 123 25.14 14.67 -4.12
N LYS A 124 24.94 14.90 -5.40
CA LYS A 124 24.62 16.21 -5.97
C LYS A 124 23.25 16.16 -6.64
N PRO A 125 22.44 17.22 -6.52
CA PRO A 125 21.21 17.33 -7.31
C PRO A 125 21.56 17.27 -8.80
N ILE A 126 20.74 16.55 -9.57
CA ILE A 126 20.85 16.53 -11.03
C ILE A 126 20.36 17.89 -11.54
N ASP A 127 21.06 18.46 -12.50
CA ASP A 127 20.78 19.77 -13.10
C ASP A 127 21.00 21.00 -12.19
N TRP A 128 21.64 20.80 -11.05
CA TRP A 128 22.20 21.93 -10.34
C TRP A 128 23.33 22.52 -11.20
N TYR A 129 23.16 23.73 -11.67
CA TYR A 129 24.15 24.42 -12.46
C TYR A 129 25.53 24.28 -11.79
N ASN A 130 26.46 23.62 -12.48
CA ASN A 130 27.83 23.62 -12.08
C ASN A 130 28.33 25.03 -12.18
N ASP A 131 28.72 25.57 -11.03
CA ASP A 131 29.56 26.72 -10.82
C ASP A 131 29.99 27.52 -12.06
N MET A 132 29.41 28.73 -12.15
CA MET A 132 30.09 29.76 -12.86
C MET A 132 31.33 30.19 -12.08
#